data_11d21f815198bbab2cd502e87a33e830
#
_entry.id   11d21f815198bbab2cd502e87a33e830
#
_cell.length_a   1.000
_cell.length_b   1.000
_cell.length_c   1.000
_cell.angle_alpha   90.00
_cell.angle_beta   90.00
_cell.angle_gamma   90.00
#
_symmetry.space_group_name_H-M   'P 1'
#
loop_
_entity.id
_entity.type
_entity.pdbx_description
1 polymer ?
#
loop_
_entity_poly.entity_id
_entity_poly.type
_entity_poly.pdbx_seq_one_letter_code
_entity_poly.pdbx_strand_id
1 'polypeptide(L)'
;MNNLKYFRKKTGRTQKDVADYLGITQTAYGNYELGKRQIMPEALARLADLYGVTVDDLMGRGTAEDAGRPIIETPEIVAEEETMIPLVASLRCGPGTSGEPFCIIKKIPVPSSYIRRWGTELQAIVAVGESMSPTIIPGDVLICRPGDAWTDGNVVAVNADDMDMVKRIFRTADGGIDLRSDNGRFETIHFTADDLSSGRVHVLGRVMIPIPKEL
;
A
#
# COMPACT_ATOMS: atom_id res chain seq x y z
N MET A 1 20.73 1.32 34.23
CA MET A 1 21.35 0.20 33.51
C MET A 1 20.49 -0.01 32.28
N ASN A 2 21.04 -0.09 31.07
CA ASN A 2 20.22 -0.23 29.87
C ASN A 2 19.82 -1.71 29.61
N ASN A 3 18.74 -1.92 28.87
CA ASN A 3 18.19 -3.25 28.57
C ASN A 3 18.59 -3.76 27.18
N LEU A 4 19.55 -3.14 26.49
CA LEU A 4 19.96 -3.49 25.13
C LEU A 4 20.36 -4.95 24.97
N LYS A 5 21.22 -5.46 25.89
CA LYS A 5 21.64 -6.87 25.87
C LYS A 5 20.46 -7.84 26.05
N TYR A 6 19.48 -7.47 26.86
CA TYR A 6 18.27 -8.25 27.09
C TYR A 6 17.47 -8.38 25.81
N PHE A 7 17.12 -7.26 25.17
CA PHE A 7 16.31 -7.25 23.96
C PHE A 7 17.01 -7.89 22.76
N ARG A 8 18.34 -7.68 22.62
CA ARG A 8 19.11 -8.36 21.59
C ARG A 8 19.04 -9.90 21.73
N LYS A 9 19.26 -10.42 22.96
CA LYS A 9 19.16 -11.85 23.21
C LYS A 9 17.76 -12.39 22.98
N LYS A 10 16.74 -11.65 23.40
CA LYS A 10 15.33 -12.02 23.22
C LYS A 10 14.95 -12.15 21.75
N THR A 11 15.53 -11.35 20.88
CA THR A 11 15.31 -11.39 19.42
C THR A 11 16.30 -12.32 18.69
N GLY A 12 17.11 -13.11 19.41
CA GLY A 12 18.06 -14.09 18.85
C GLY A 12 19.23 -13.49 18.05
N ARG A 13 19.47 -12.18 18.15
CA ARG A 13 20.50 -11.48 17.36
C ARG A 13 21.87 -11.51 18.04
N THR A 14 22.94 -11.53 17.24
CA THR A 14 24.31 -11.36 17.73
C THR A 14 24.64 -9.87 17.87
N GLN A 15 25.70 -9.55 18.63
CA GLN A 15 26.19 -8.16 18.70
C GLN A 15 26.65 -7.65 17.35
N LYS A 16 27.16 -8.55 16.49
CA LYS A 16 27.58 -8.21 15.13
C LYS A 16 26.37 -7.80 14.27
N ASP A 17 25.28 -8.56 14.29
CA ASP A 17 24.07 -8.28 13.49
C ASP A 17 23.51 -6.89 13.81
N VAL A 18 23.50 -6.55 15.11
CA VAL A 18 22.98 -5.24 15.55
C VAL A 18 23.97 -4.12 15.23
N ALA A 19 25.26 -4.37 15.33
CA ALA A 19 26.29 -3.40 14.93
C ALA A 19 26.23 -3.08 13.43
N ASP A 20 26.08 -4.12 12.60
CA ASP A 20 25.93 -4.00 11.14
C ASP A 20 24.65 -3.22 10.79
N TYR A 21 23.54 -3.49 11.48
CA TYR A 21 22.28 -2.74 11.31
C TYR A 21 22.42 -1.25 11.62
N LEU A 22 23.19 -0.91 12.67
CA LEU A 22 23.46 0.48 13.06
C LEU A 22 24.54 1.15 12.21
N GLY A 23 25.32 0.39 11.43
CA GLY A 23 26.47 0.91 10.68
C GLY A 23 27.67 1.24 11.57
N ILE A 24 27.86 0.50 12.68
CA ILE A 24 28.96 0.70 13.65
C ILE A 24 29.74 -0.60 13.86
N THR A 25 30.87 -0.50 14.54
CA THR A 25 31.66 -1.70 14.88
C THR A 25 31.02 -2.50 16.01
N GLN A 26 31.20 -3.83 16.01
CA GLN A 26 30.74 -4.71 17.09
C GLN A 26 31.23 -4.24 18.48
N THR A 27 32.48 -3.80 18.55
CA THR A 27 33.05 -3.24 19.79
C THR A 27 32.33 -2.01 20.28
N ALA A 28 31.93 -1.11 19.35
CA ALA A 28 31.16 0.09 19.70
C ALA A 28 29.78 -0.27 20.26
N TYR A 29 29.10 -1.23 19.62
CA TYR A 29 27.82 -1.73 20.12
C TYR A 29 27.97 -2.44 21.49
N GLY A 30 29.01 -3.26 21.66
CA GLY A 30 29.31 -3.88 22.95
C GLY A 30 29.52 -2.85 24.07
N ASN A 31 30.15 -1.72 23.79
CA ASN A 31 30.30 -0.64 24.75
C ASN A 31 28.96 0.05 25.08
N TYR A 32 28.01 0.11 24.16
CA TYR A 32 26.64 0.54 24.44
C TYR A 32 25.92 -0.41 25.40
N GLU A 33 26.01 -1.73 25.19
CA GLU A 33 25.40 -2.73 26.10
C GLU A 33 25.99 -2.68 27.50
N LEU A 34 27.28 -2.40 27.62
CA LEU A 34 27.97 -2.28 28.91
C LEU A 34 27.80 -0.91 29.60
N GLY A 35 27.12 0.04 28.92
CA GLY A 35 26.97 1.39 29.44
C GLY A 35 28.27 2.21 29.49
N LYS A 36 29.35 1.74 28.85
CA LYS A 36 30.66 2.41 28.79
C LYS A 36 30.66 3.60 27.82
N ARG A 37 29.69 3.67 26.94
CA ARG A 37 29.49 4.75 25.98
C ARG A 37 28.01 5.10 25.89
N GLN A 38 27.75 6.39 25.81
CA GLN A 38 26.38 6.88 25.63
C GLN A 38 25.93 6.64 24.19
N ILE A 39 24.68 6.19 24.03
CA ILE A 39 24.09 5.91 22.72
C ILE A 39 23.51 7.20 22.18
N MET A 40 23.72 7.47 20.90
CA MET A 40 23.14 8.61 20.21
C MET A 40 21.60 8.42 20.08
N PRO A 41 20.81 9.52 20.20
CA PRO A 41 19.34 9.43 20.11
C PRO A 41 18.84 8.72 18.87
N GLU A 42 19.48 8.94 17.70
CA GLU A 42 19.12 8.31 16.44
C GLU A 42 19.36 6.79 16.48
N ALA A 43 20.43 6.34 17.12
CA ALA A 43 20.73 4.92 17.27
C ALA A 43 19.74 4.26 18.26
N LEU A 44 19.33 4.98 19.30
CA LEU A 44 18.28 4.51 20.23
C LEU A 44 16.93 4.32 19.54
N ALA A 45 16.50 5.29 18.72
CA ALA A 45 15.26 5.21 17.97
C ALA A 45 15.28 3.98 17.02
N ARG A 46 16.36 3.80 16.26
CA ARG A 46 16.53 2.65 15.38
C ARG A 46 16.56 1.31 16.12
N LEU A 47 17.10 1.26 17.32
CA LEU A 47 17.08 0.06 18.15
C LEU A 47 15.69 -0.22 18.74
N ALA A 48 14.96 0.83 19.11
CA ALA A 48 13.57 0.72 19.54
C ALA A 48 12.71 0.10 18.44
N ASP A 49 12.83 0.59 17.21
CA ASP A 49 12.16 0.03 16.02
C ASP A 49 12.60 -1.42 15.76
N LEU A 50 13.91 -1.71 15.78
CA LEU A 50 14.47 -3.05 15.54
C LEU A 50 13.95 -4.09 16.51
N TYR A 51 13.75 -3.71 17.77
CA TYR A 51 13.32 -4.60 18.83
C TYR A 51 11.81 -4.53 19.10
N GLY A 52 11.08 -3.58 18.49
CA GLY A 52 9.66 -3.35 18.71
C GLY A 52 9.35 -2.92 20.14
N VAL A 53 10.16 -2.01 20.71
CA VAL A 53 10.05 -1.53 22.10
C VAL A 53 10.21 -0.02 22.15
N THR A 54 9.88 0.61 23.29
CA THR A 54 10.12 2.04 23.47
C THR A 54 11.59 2.34 23.81
N VAL A 55 12.00 3.59 23.59
CA VAL A 55 13.31 4.08 24.00
C VAL A 55 13.48 3.99 25.53
N ASP A 56 12.41 4.22 26.30
CA ASP A 56 12.42 4.12 27.76
C ASP A 56 12.65 2.69 28.24
N ASP A 57 12.06 1.69 27.55
CA ASP A 57 12.33 0.27 27.81
C ASP A 57 13.81 -0.07 27.56
N LEU A 58 14.39 0.44 26.49
CA LEU A 58 15.82 0.26 26.18
C LEU A 58 16.72 0.90 27.23
N MET A 59 16.30 2.03 27.74
CA MET A 59 17.06 2.78 28.76
C MET A 59 16.83 2.27 30.19
N GLY A 60 15.91 1.32 30.38
CA GLY A 60 15.58 0.76 31.70
C GLY A 60 14.93 1.78 32.64
N ARG A 61 14.16 2.72 32.08
CA ARG A 61 13.41 3.74 32.83
C ARG A 61 11.96 3.35 33.05
N GLY A 62 11.48 2.28 32.40
CA GLY A 62 10.17 1.68 32.68
C GLY A 62 10.13 1.06 34.07
N THR A 63 8.98 1.11 34.76
CA THR A 63 8.78 0.43 36.04
C THR A 63 8.92 -1.07 35.87
N ALA A 64 9.38 -1.80 36.91
CA ALA A 64 9.62 -3.25 36.85
C ALA A 64 8.37 -4.07 36.49
N GLU A 65 7.18 -3.48 36.55
CA GLU A 65 5.91 -4.06 36.11
C GLU A 65 5.68 -3.87 34.60
N ASP A 66 6.32 -2.90 33.95
CA ASP A 66 6.29 -2.66 32.51
C ASP A 66 7.44 -3.32 31.75
N ALA A 67 8.51 -3.71 32.43
CA ALA A 67 9.69 -4.36 31.81
C ALA A 67 9.44 -5.79 31.27
N GLY A 68 8.24 -6.27 31.37
CA GLY A 68 7.80 -7.58 30.88
C GLY A 68 6.60 -7.54 29.93
N ARG A 69 5.97 -6.39 29.80
CA ARG A 69 5.04 -6.18 28.72
C ARG A 69 5.82 -5.79 27.49
N PRO A 70 5.84 -6.64 26.45
CA PRO A 70 5.99 -6.07 25.14
C PRO A 70 4.87 -5.02 25.01
N ILE A 71 5.22 -3.77 24.73
CA ILE A 71 4.34 -2.88 23.99
C ILE A 71 4.47 -3.27 22.49
N ILE A 72 4.39 -4.49 22.25
CA ILE A 72 3.47 -5.10 21.37
C ILE A 72 2.36 -5.50 22.36
N GLU A 73 1.40 -4.66 22.62
CA GLU A 73 0.15 -5.05 22.00
C GLU A 73 0.60 -5.59 20.64
N THR A 74 0.83 -6.89 20.52
CA THR A 74 0.35 -7.58 19.34
C THR A 74 -0.92 -6.81 19.12
N PRO A 75 -1.06 -5.96 18.07
CA PRO A 75 -2.38 -5.52 17.78
C PRO A 75 -3.03 -6.87 17.86
N GLU A 76 -3.88 -7.14 18.91
CA GLU A 76 -4.83 -8.19 18.74
C GLU A 76 -5.09 -7.99 17.29
N ILE A 77 -4.71 -8.99 16.47
CA ILE A 77 -5.17 -8.97 15.12
C ILE A 77 -6.64 -9.04 15.42
N VAL A 78 -7.19 -7.87 15.76
CA VAL A 78 -8.61 -7.61 15.77
C VAL A 78 -8.81 -7.84 14.31
N ALA A 79 -9.23 -9.06 14.02
CA ALA A 79 -9.40 -9.54 12.68
C ALA A 79 -10.15 -8.39 12.05
N GLU A 80 -9.42 -7.58 11.24
CA GLU A 80 -9.92 -6.27 10.85
C GLU A 80 -11.21 -6.64 10.16
N GLU A 81 -12.35 -6.15 10.70
CA GLU A 81 -13.65 -6.55 10.20
C GLU A 81 -13.58 -6.48 8.69
N GLU A 82 -13.81 -7.61 8.05
CA GLU A 82 -13.77 -7.70 6.61
C GLU A 82 -15.13 -7.31 6.04
N THR A 83 -15.09 -6.52 4.99
CA THR A 83 -16.28 -6.18 4.21
C THR A 83 -16.15 -6.83 2.83
N MET A 84 -17.22 -7.44 2.38
CA MET A 84 -17.25 -8.10 1.07
C MET A 84 -17.55 -7.08 -0.03
N ILE A 85 -16.62 -6.94 -1.00
CA ILE A 85 -16.82 -6.13 -2.21
C ILE A 85 -16.93 -7.02 -3.45
N PRO A 86 -17.66 -6.59 -4.50
CA PRO A 86 -17.76 -7.37 -5.74
C PRO A 86 -16.43 -7.32 -6.52
N LEU A 87 -15.96 -8.48 -6.96
CA LEU A 87 -14.98 -8.63 -8.02
C LEU A 87 -15.75 -8.74 -9.34
N VAL A 88 -15.52 -7.79 -10.24
CA VAL A 88 -16.23 -7.69 -11.52
C VAL A 88 -15.30 -7.98 -12.70
N ALA A 89 -15.87 -8.46 -13.80
CA ALA A 89 -15.12 -8.71 -15.02
C ALA A 89 -14.68 -7.39 -15.69
N SER A 90 -15.52 -6.34 -15.59
CA SER A 90 -15.26 -5.00 -16.08
C SER A 90 -15.99 -3.98 -15.21
N LEU A 91 -15.43 -2.78 -15.02
CA LEU A 91 -16.11 -1.68 -14.32
C LEU A 91 -17.28 -1.09 -15.14
N ARG A 92 -17.41 -1.43 -16.41
CA ARG A 92 -18.61 -1.10 -17.21
C ARG A 92 -19.89 -1.72 -16.67
N CYS A 93 -19.77 -2.78 -15.87
CA CYS A 93 -20.89 -3.53 -15.29
C CYS A 93 -21.43 -2.86 -14.00
N GLY A 94 -21.39 -1.52 -13.91
CA GLY A 94 -21.88 -0.76 -12.74
C GLY A 94 -23.39 -0.48 -12.76
N PRO A 95 -23.99 -0.17 -11.60
CA PRO A 95 -25.39 0.29 -11.56
C PRO A 95 -25.53 1.61 -12.31
N GLY A 96 -26.24 1.60 -13.44
CA GLY A 96 -26.55 2.80 -14.24
C GLY A 96 -26.18 2.74 -15.71
N THR A 97 -25.42 1.75 -16.16
CA THR A 97 -25.21 1.48 -17.58
C THR A 97 -26.18 0.42 -18.07
N SER A 98 -27.03 0.83 -18.99
CA SER A 98 -28.00 0.04 -19.78
C SER A 98 -28.01 -1.47 -19.58
N GLY A 99 -28.81 -1.96 -18.61
CA GLY A 99 -29.55 -3.22 -18.71
C GLY A 99 -28.82 -4.55 -18.67
N GLU A 100 -27.48 -4.59 -18.66
CA GLU A 100 -26.76 -5.85 -18.54
C GLU A 100 -26.63 -6.26 -17.06
N PRO A 101 -26.96 -7.51 -16.71
CA PRO A 101 -26.80 -7.98 -15.35
C PRO A 101 -25.33 -7.94 -14.99
N PHE A 102 -25.02 -7.43 -13.82
CA PHE A 102 -23.69 -7.32 -13.21
C PHE A 102 -22.80 -8.53 -13.54
N CYS A 103 -21.70 -8.28 -14.22
CA CYS A 103 -20.66 -9.29 -14.40
C CYS A 103 -19.86 -9.51 -13.10
N ILE A 104 -20.57 -9.71 -11.98
CA ILE A 104 -19.93 -10.06 -10.71
C ILE A 104 -19.42 -11.48 -10.81
N ILE A 105 -18.09 -11.65 -10.78
CA ILE A 105 -17.46 -12.96 -10.79
C ILE A 105 -17.65 -13.61 -9.41
N LYS A 106 -17.34 -12.86 -8.35
CA LYS A 106 -17.45 -13.28 -6.95
C LYS A 106 -17.37 -12.06 -6.03
N LYS A 107 -17.60 -12.25 -4.73
CA LYS A 107 -17.26 -11.26 -3.71
C LYS A 107 -15.93 -11.62 -3.08
N ILE A 108 -15.12 -10.63 -2.77
CA ILE A 108 -13.83 -10.78 -2.09
C ILE A 108 -13.83 -9.99 -0.78
N PRO A 109 -13.19 -10.51 0.27
CA PRO A 109 -13.02 -9.79 1.52
C PRO A 109 -11.99 -8.68 1.35
N VAL A 110 -12.26 -7.52 1.93
CA VAL A 110 -11.31 -6.42 2.07
C VAL A 110 -11.42 -5.85 3.48
N PRO A 111 -10.34 -5.27 4.03
CA PRO A 111 -10.39 -4.60 5.32
C PRO A 111 -11.50 -3.54 5.36
N SER A 112 -12.34 -3.55 6.41
CA SER A 112 -13.42 -2.55 6.56
C SER A 112 -12.90 -1.11 6.65
N SER A 113 -11.61 -0.93 6.98
CA SER A 113 -10.92 0.37 6.90
C SER A 113 -10.93 0.96 5.48
N TYR A 114 -10.95 0.12 4.43
CA TYR A 114 -11.04 0.60 3.04
C TYR A 114 -12.39 1.26 2.79
N ILE A 115 -13.48 0.66 3.29
CA ILE A 115 -14.81 1.22 3.18
C ILE A 115 -14.90 2.54 3.96
N ARG A 116 -14.36 2.60 5.17
CA ARG A 116 -14.32 3.85 5.97
C ARG A 116 -13.52 4.94 5.27
N ARG A 117 -12.44 4.60 4.57
CA ARG A 117 -11.55 5.57 3.92
C ARG A 117 -12.04 6.02 2.55
N TRP A 118 -12.60 5.12 1.75
CA TRP A 118 -12.89 5.35 0.33
C TRP A 118 -14.38 5.26 -0.05
N GLY A 119 -15.25 4.91 0.90
CA GLY A 119 -16.69 4.80 0.68
C GLY A 119 -17.16 3.37 0.43
N THR A 120 -18.46 3.18 0.36
CA THR A 120 -19.12 1.86 0.27
C THR A 120 -19.17 1.28 -1.15
N GLU A 121 -18.96 2.12 -2.17
CA GLU A 121 -19.12 1.74 -3.58
C GLU A 121 -17.83 1.20 -4.20
N LEU A 122 -17.04 0.44 -3.41
CA LEU A 122 -15.82 -0.16 -3.92
C LEU A 122 -16.13 -1.41 -4.75
N GLN A 123 -15.36 -1.58 -5.82
CA GLN A 123 -15.36 -2.75 -6.67
C GLN A 123 -13.93 -3.21 -6.88
N ALA A 124 -13.75 -4.48 -7.22
CA ALA A 124 -12.45 -5.03 -7.56
C ALA A 124 -12.44 -5.49 -9.02
N ILE A 125 -11.30 -5.34 -9.68
CA ILE A 125 -11.00 -5.91 -11.00
C ILE A 125 -9.66 -6.61 -10.96
N VAL A 126 -9.41 -7.52 -11.90
CA VAL A 126 -8.09 -8.15 -12.07
C VAL A 126 -7.31 -7.39 -13.14
N ALA A 127 -6.07 -7.04 -12.83
CA ALA A 127 -5.17 -6.42 -13.79
C ALA A 127 -4.80 -7.41 -14.91
N VAL A 128 -4.88 -6.95 -16.15
CA VAL A 128 -4.50 -7.72 -17.34
C VAL A 128 -3.48 -6.92 -18.15
N GLY A 129 -2.46 -7.64 -18.68
CA GLY A 129 -1.40 -7.01 -19.47
C GLY A 129 -0.33 -6.33 -18.61
N GLU A 130 0.75 -5.87 -19.25
CA GLU A 130 1.99 -5.41 -18.61
C GLU A 130 2.15 -3.89 -18.65
N SER A 131 1.15 -3.14 -19.14
CA SER A 131 1.30 -1.71 -19.38
C SER A 131 1.57 -0.89 -18.12
N MET A 132 1.18 -1.38 -16.96
CA MET A 132 1.39 -0.70 -15.68
C MET A 132 2.52 -1.32 -14.84
N SER A 133 3.26 -2.29 -15.39
CA SER A 133 4.44 -2.86 -14.71
C SER A 133 5.57 -1.83 -14.57
N PRO A 134 6.32 -1.81 -13.45
CA PRO A 134 6.25 -2.76 -12.33
C PRO A 134 5.23 -2.39 -11.24
N THR A 135 4.54 -1.25 -11.33
CA THR A 135 3.63 -0.75 -10.28
C THR A 135 2.41 -1.67 -10.08
N ILE A 136 1.88 -2.18 -11.19
CA ILE A 136 0.78 -3.15 -11.22
C ILE A 136 1.20 -4.24 -12.20
N ILE A 137 1.16 -5.48 -11.73
CA ILE A 137 1.52 -6.64 -12.55
C ILE A 137 0.28 -7.45 -12.95
N PRO A 138 0.34 -8.24 -14.04
CA PRO A 138 -0.78 -9.09 -14.44
C PRO A 138 -1.21 -10.05 -13.34
N GLY A 139 -2.49 -10.04 -13.02
CA GLY A 139 -3.09 -10.87 -11.98
C GLY A 139 -3.31 -10.14 -10.64
N ASP A 140 -2.76 -8.95 -10.44
CA ASP A 140 -3.07 -8.13 -9.27
C ASP A 140 -4.57 -7.83 -9.22
N VAL A 141 -5.13 -7.83 -8.00
CA VAL A 141 -6.49 -7.39 -7.75
C VAL A 141 -6.48 -5.90 -7.43
N LEU A 142 -7.15 -5.12 -8.25
CA LEU A 142 -7.23 -3.67 -8.11
C LEU A 142 -8.52 -3.28 -7.41
N ILE A 143 -8.42 -2.60 -6.28
CA ILE A 143 -9.57 -1.99 -5.62
C ILE A 143 -9.85 -0.65 -6.29
N CYS A 144 -11.04 -0.53 -6.87
CA CYS A 144 -11.46 0.63 -7.63
C CYS A 144 -12.66 1.30 -6.95
N ARG A 145 -12.67 2.61 -6.98
CA ARG A 145 -13.84 3.42 -6.67
C ARG A 145 -14.45 3.86 -8.00
N PRO A 146 -15.66 3.37 -8.35
CA PRO A 146 -16.37 3.83 -9.54
C PRO A 146 -16.62 5.33 -9.53
N GLY A 147 -16.73 5.93 -10.71
CA GLY A 147 -16.98 7.35 -10.88
C GLY A 147 -15.86 8.06 -11.65
N ASP A 148 -16.11 9.30 -11.99
CA ASP A 148 -15.28 10.14 -12.85
C ASP A 148 -14.36 11.12 -12.11
N ALA A 149 -14.36 11.11 -10.77
CA ALA A 149 -13.54 12.02 -9.97
C ALA A 149 -12.09 11.56 -9.91
N TRP A 150 -11.19 12.30 -10.56
CA TRP A 150 -9.74 12.04 -10.59
C TRP A 150 -8.92 13.33 -10.59
N THR A 151 -7.65 13.21 -10.31
CA THR A 151 -6.64 14.27 -10.41
C THR A 151 -5.45 13.75 -11.22
N ASP A 152 -4.64 14.66 -11.75
CA ASP A 152 -3.47 14.32 -12.56
C ASP A 152 -2.54 13.36 -11.80
N GLY A 153 -2.08 12.32 -12.51
CA GLY A 153 -1.24 11.28 -11.97
C GLY A 153 -1.99 10.14 -11.27
N ASN A 154 -3.31 10.23 -11.09
CA ASN A 154 -4.07 9.08 -10.58
C ASN A 154 -4.00 7.90 -11.55
N VAL A 155 -4.01 6.70 -11.00
CA VAL A 155 -4.27 5.48 -11.76
C VAL A 155 -5.78 5.30 -11.86
N VAL A 156 -6.27 5.14 -13.06
CA VAL A 156 -7.69 5.00 -13.36
C VAL A 156 -7.95 3.78 -14.25
N ALA A 157 -9.13 3.20 -14.09
CA ALA A 157 -9.69 2.30 -15.08
C ALA A 157 -10.50 3.15 -16.06
N VAL A 158 -10.23 3.00 -17.34
CA VAL A 158 -10.90 3.70 -18.43
C VAL A 158 -11.40 2.72 -19.47
N ASN A 159 -12.47 3.10 -20.13
CA ASN A 159 -12.86 2.51 -21.39
C ASN A 159 -12.55 3.50 -22.50
N ALA A 160 -11.82 3.07 -23.49
CA ALA A 160 -11.54 3.85 -24.69
C ALA A 160 -11.56 2.95 -25.92
N ASP A 161 -12.24 3.38 -26.98
CA ASP A 161 -12.43 2.62 -28.22
C ASP A 161 -12.93 1.16 -27.91
N ASP A 162 -13.91 1.04 -26.99
CA ASP A 162 -14.46 -0.22 -26.51
C ASP A 162 -13.49 -1.16 -25.76
N MET A 163 -12.28 -0.71 -25.46
CA MET A 163 -11.32 -1.48 -24.68
C MET A 163 -11.21 -0.94 -23.26
N ASP A 164 -11.27 -1.83 -22.28
CA ASP A 164 -10.99 -1.51 -20.89
C ASP A 164 -9.48 -1.54 -20.64
N MET A 165 -8.97 -0.51 -20.00
CA MET A 165 -7.55 -0.40 -19.67
C MET A 165 -7.33 0.31 -18.33
N VAL A 166 -6.20 0.04 -17.71
CA VAL A 166 -5.72 0.75 -16.52
C VAL A 166 -4.53 1.61 -16.94
N LYS A 167 -4.60 2.90 -16.66
CA LYS A 167 -3.58 3.89 -17.05
C LYS A 167 -3.46 4.99 -16.00
N ARG A 168 -2.39 5.74 -16.09
CA ARG A 168 -2.21 6.98 -15.35
C ARG A 168 -2.74 8.15 -16.18
N ILE A 169 -3.66 8.93 -15.60
CA ILE A 169 -4.37 10.00 -16.31
C ILE A 169 -3.79 11.37 -15.99
N PHE A 170 -3.71 12.22 -17.02
CA PHE A 170 -3.28 13.62 -16.91
C PHE A 170 -4.14 14.49 -17.81
N ARG A 171 -4.45 15.71 -17.36
CA ARG A 171 -5.09 16.73 -18.20
C ARG A 171 -4.08 17.32 -19.17
N THR A 172 -4.55 17.66 -20.35
CA THR A 172 -3.75 18.36 -21.35
C THR A 172 -4.25 19.81 -21.55
N ALA A 173 -3.40 20.67 -22.10
CA ALA A 173 -3.69 22.11 -22.24
C ALA A 173 -4.83 22.40 -23.23
N ASP A 174 -5.13 21.47 -24.14
CA ASP A 174 -6.22 21.55 -25.13
C ASP A 174 -7.57 21.05 -24.57
N GLY A 175 -7.62 20.75 -23.28
CA GLY A 175 -8.83 20.26 -22.60
C GLY A 175 -9.07 18.76 -22.74
N GLY A 176 -8.15 18.04 -23.35
CA GLY A 176 -8.14 16.58 -23.46
C GLY A 176 -7.47 15.88 -22.28
N ILE A 177 -7.12 14.62 -22.49
CA ILE A 177 -6.39 13.78 -21.53
C ILE A 177 -5.28 12.97 -22.19
N ASP A 178 -4.20 12.77 -21.44
CA ASP A 178 -3.16 11.78 -21.72
C ASP A 178 -3.36 10.57 -20.81
N LEU A 179 -3.39 9.38 -21.38
CA LEU A 179 -3.33 8.10 -20.70
C LEU A 179 -1.93 7.52 -20.81
N ARG A 180 -1.20 7.50 -19.69
CA ARG A 180 0.20 7.05 -19.62
C ARG A 180 0.32 5.70 -18.94
N SER A 181 1.20 4.88 -19.47
CA SER A 181 1.62 3.60 -18.90
C SER A 181 2.78 3.82 -17.93
N ASP A 182 2.83 3.05 -16.83
CA ASP A 182 4.02 3.04 -15.96
C ASP A 182 5.17 2.22 -16.62
N ASN A 183 4.83 1.33 -17.53
CA ASN A 183 5.81 0.62 -18.36
C ASN A 183 6.18 1.47 -19.57
N GLY A 184 7.41 1.96 -19.62
CA GLY A 184 7.92 2.82 -20.68
C GLY A 184 8.00 2.19 -22.08
N ARG A 185 7.65 0.90 -22.24
CA ARG A 185 7.51 0.25 -23.55
C ARG A 185 6.21 0.61 -24.25
N PHE A 186 5.24 1.16 -23.53
CA PHE A 186 3.93 1.54 -24.05
C PHE A 186 3.87 3.05 -24.23
N GLU A 187 3.42 3.47 -25.39
CA GLU A 187 3.27 4.88 -25.71
C GLU A 187 2.13 5.55 -24.93
N THR A 188 2.20 6.85 -24.77
CA THR A 188 1.11 7.67 -24.24
C THR A 188 -0.02 7.73 -25.26
N ILE A 189 -1.24 7.53 -24.82
CA ILE A 189 -2.43 7.65 -25.65
C ILE A 189 -3.07 9.00 -25.34
N HIS A 190 -3.20 9.84 -26.34
CA HIS A 190 -3.83 11.14 -26.23
C HIS A 190 -5.29 11.10 -26.70
N PHE A 191 -6.19 11.68 -25.93
CA PHE A 191 -7.60 11.90 -26.30
C PHE A 191 -7.92 13.39 -26.19
N THR A 192 -8.54 13.93 -27.22
CA THR A 192 -8.94 15.34 -27.29
C THR A 192 -10.18 15.61 -26.46
N ALA A 193 -10.52 16.90 -26.27
CA ALA A 193 -11.78 17.30 -25.64
C ALA A 193 -13.01 16.77 -26.40
N ASP A 194 -12.92 16.66 -27.72
CA ASP A 194 -13.99 16.12 -28.57
C ASP A 194 -14.17 14.60 -28.37
N ASP A 195 -13.07 13.85 -28.17
CA ASP A 195 -13.12 12.41 -27.84
C ASP A 195 -13.82 12.17 -26.49
N LEU A 196 -13.58 13.05 -25.52
CA LEU A 196 -14.27 13.00 -24.22
C LEU A 196 -15.76 13.31 -24.37
N SER A 197 -16.12 14.38 -25.12
CA SER A 197 -17.49 14.80 -25.30
C SER A 197 -18.32 13.83 -26.16
N SER A 198 -17.69 13.15 -27.12
CA SER A 198 -18.33 12.13 -27.97
C SER A 198 -18.49 10.79 -27.26
N GLY A 199 -17.89 10.63 -26.08
CA GLY A 199 -17.95 9.38 -25.35
C GLY A 199 -17.02 8.29 -25.88
N ARG A 200 -16.02 8.65 -26.71
CA ARG A 200 -15.01 7.72 -27.19
C ARG A 200 -14.11 7.18 -26.06
N VAL A 201 -13.95 7.99 -24.99
CA VAL A 201 -13.22 7.62 -23.79
C VAL A 201 -14.03 7.97 -22.55
N HIS A 202 -14.11 7.01 -21.61
CA HIS A 202 -14.82 7.18 -20.33
C HIS A 202 -13.93 6.72 -19.18
N VAL A 203 -13.82 7.55 -18.14
CA VAL A 203 -13.21 7.13 -16.88
C VAL A 203 -14.25 6.31 -16.09
N LEU A 204 -13.97 5.04 -15.88
CA LEU A 204 -14.85 4.11 -15.17
C LEU A 204 -14.69 4.18 -13.66
N GLY A 205 -13.48 4.49 -13.20
CA GLY A 205 -13.20 4.62 -11.79
C GLY A 205 -11.71 4.81 -11.48
N ARG A 206 -11.45 5.24 -10.25
CA ARG A 206 -10.08 5.43 -9.76
C ARG A 206 -9.60 4.19 -9.03
N VAL A 207 -8.38 3.73 -9.37
CA VAL A 207 -7.69 2.66 -8.64
C VAL A 207 -7.17 3.23 -7.32
N MET A 208 -7.58 2.63 -6.21
CA MET A 208 -7.24 3.07 -4.86
C MET A 208 -6.01 2.33 -4.33
N ILE A 209 -5.97 1.01 -4.52
CA ILE A 209 -4.85 0.13 -4.12
C ILE A 209 -4.81 -1.07 -5.08
N PRO A 210 -3.62 -1.48 -5.55
CA PRO A 210 -3.40 -2.85 -6.03
C PRO A 210 -3.20 -3.78 -4.81
N ILE A 211 -3.89 -4.93 -4.81
CA ILE A 211 -3.60 -6.03 -3.90
C ILE A 211 -2.73 -7.01 -4.71
N PRO A 212 -1.45 -7.21 -4.34
CA PRO A 212 -0.60 -8.16 -5.02
C PRO A 212 -1.21 -9.55 -4.99
N LYS A 213 -1.05 -10.30 -6.08
CA LYS A 213 -1.39 -11.72 -6.11
C LYS A 213 -0.45 -12.42 -5.13
N GLU A 214 -1.01 -13.12 -4.14
CA GLU A 214 -0.21 -14.02 -3.30
C GLU A 214 0.50 -15.04 -4.20
N LEU A 215 1.83 -15.13 -4.01
CA LEU A 215 2.69 -16.06 -4.73
C LEU A 215 2.47 -17.49 -4.23
#